data_336fcdf9a9a86c762aff0cc750cafe70
#
_entry.id   336fcdf9a9a86c762aff0cc750cafe70
#
_cell.length_a   1.000
_cell.length_b   1.000
_cell.length_c   1.000
_cell.angle_alpha   90.00
_cell.angle_beta   90.00
_cell.angle_gamma   90.00
#
_symmetry.space_group_name_H-M   'P 1'
#
loop_
_entity.id
_entity.type
_entity.pdbx_description
1 polymer ?
#
loop_
_entity_poly.entity_id
_entity_poly.type
_entity_poly.pdbx_seq_one_letter_code
_entity_poly.pdbx_strand_id
1 'polypeptide(L)'
;MDNKNNRYNNRIAERNLNKRYRIIGLISLILLVMAGFWFQSLIAEERYEEDYGSISDPLARISSLDELNPKTREAAELFLKIAEDEGLNVKITETYRTQERQEYLYEQGRTRLGPVVTWTTNSQHTKRNAFDIAKNVRGEEYSDLEFFRRAAEIGRSIGLEAGYYWRDGQQDMPHFQMNRFGRVIYPDGYE
;
A
#
# COMPACT_ATOMS: atom_id res chain seq x y z
N MET A 1 53.82 -42.93 13.54
CA MET A 1 52.88 -42.49 12.48
C MET A 1 51.65 -41.72 13.00
N ASP A 2 51.41 -41.66 14.30
CA ASP A 2 50.17 -41.15 14.91
C ASP A 2 50.04 -39.61 15.04
N ASN A 3 51.15 -38.89 15.09
CA ASN A 3 51.13 -37.43 15.36
C ASN A 3 50.72 -36.55 14.16
N LYS A 4 50.84 -37.02 12.91
CA LYS A 4 50.45 -36.27 11.72
C LYS A 4 48.92 -36.30 11.47
N ASN A 5 48.29 -37.45 11.74
CA ASN A 5 46.84 -37.62 11.59
C ASN A 5 46.08 -36.80 12.63
N ASN A 6 46.60 -36.71 13.86
CA ASN A 6 45.97 -35.92 14.92
C ASN A 6 46.00 -34.41 14.61
N ARG A 7 47.11 -33.89 14.08
CA ARG A 7 47.22 -32.49 13.65
C ARG A 7 46.33 -32.16 12.45
N TYR A 8 46.14 -33.11 11.54
CA TYR A 8 45.25 -32.92 10.38
C TYR A 8 43.78 -32.84 10.82
N ASN A 9 43.33 -33.75 11.69
CA ASN A 9 41.98 -33.77 12.22
C ASN A 9 41.65 -32.52 13.05
N ASN A 10 42.60 -32.04 13.87
CA ASN A 10 42.44 -30.82 14.63
C ASN A 10 42.26 -29.59 13.73
N ARG A 11 43.01 -29.47 12.62
CA ARG A 11 42.84 -28.37 11.67
C ARG A 11 41.48 -28.38 10.93
N ILE A 12 40.96 -29.57 10.64
CA ILE A 12 39.62 -29.71 10.04
C ILE A 12 38.56 -29.30 11.05
N ALA A 13 38.69 -29.72 12.31
CA ALA A 13 37.76 -29.33 13.38
C ALA A 13 37.74 -27.81 13.59
N GLU A 14 38.90 -27.17 13.65
CA GLU A 14 39.01 -25.72 13.78
C GLU A 14 38.41 -24.97 12.57
N ARG A 15 38.62 -25.45 11.34
CA ARG A 15 38.03 -24.86 10.12
C ARG A 15 36.49 -24.97 10.16
N ASN A 16 35.97 -26.11 10.58
CA ASN A 16 34.53 -26.32 10.70
C ASN A 16 33.89 -25.46 11.79
N LEU A 17 34.60 -25.30 12.92
CA LEU A 17 34.18 -24.42 14.01
C LEU A 17 34.14 -22.98 13.58
N ASN A 18 35.18 -22.48 12.92
CA ASN A 18 35.26 -21.12 12.39
C ASN A 18 34.17 -20.86 11.33
N LYS A 19 33.86 -21.86 10.48
CA LYS A 19 32.78 -21.76 9.51
C LYS A 19 31.41 -21.65 10.19
N ARG A 20 31.17 -22.42 11.26
CA ARG A 20 29.94 -22.33 12.06
C ARG A 20 29.78 -20.96 12.72
N TYR A 21 30.82 -20.41 13.32
CA TYR A 21 30.76 -19.07 13.94
C TYR A 21 30.52 -17.97 12.92
N ARG A 22 31.10 -18.06 11.71
CA ARG A 22 30.83 -17.13 10.62
C ARG A 22 29.37 -17.18 10.17
N ILE A 23 28.79 -18.37 10.05
CA ILE A 23 27.37 -18.55 9.68
C ILE A 23 26.46 -18.00 10.78
N ILE A 24 26.74 -18.31 12.05
CA ILE A 24 25.97 -17.79 13.20
C ILE A 24 26.03 -16.26 13.23
N GLY A 25 27.21 -15.67 13.04
CA GLY A 25 27.39 -14.22 12.99
C GLY A 25 26.61 -13.56 11.83
N LEU A 26 26.58 -14.21 10.67
CA LEU A 26 25.81 -13.71 9.51
C LEU A 26 24.29 -13.76 9.77
N ILE A 27 23.81 -14.86 10.34
CA ILE A 27 22.39 -15.03 10.72
C ILE A 27 22.00 -13.99 11.76
N SER A 28 22.84 -13.78 12.80
CA SER A 28 22.58 -12.78 13.84
C SER A 28 22.52 -11.36 13.26
N LEU A 29 23.38 -11.02 12.30
CA LEU A 29 23.36 -9.72 11.63
C LEU A 29 22.07 -9.53 10.81
N ILE A 30 21.66 -10.55 10.07
CA ILE A 30 20.41 -10.51 9.29
C ILE A 30 19.20 -10.30 10.21
N LEU A 31 19.15 -11.03 11.33
CA LEU A 31 18.06 -10.89 12.32
C LEU A 31 18.02 -9.50 12.95
N LEU A 32 19.17 -8.90 13.26
CA LEU A 32 19.26 -7.53 13.77
C LEU A 32 18.78 -6.50 12.75
N VAL A 33 19.15 -6.64 11.48
CA VAL A 33 18.69 -5.76 10.40
C VAL A 33 17.18 -5.90 10.23
N MET A 34 16.64 -7.11 10.19
CA MET A 34 15.19 -7.34 10.10
C MET A 34 14.43 -6.77 11.31
N ALA A 35 14.95 -6.93 12.52
CA ALA A 35 14.37 -6.34 13.72
C ALA A 35 14.37 -4.80 13.67
N GLY A 36 15.44 -4.19 13.15
CA GLY A 36 15.52 -2.74 12.93
C GLY A 36 14.47 -2.24 11.93
N PHE A 37 14.29 -2.94 10.80
CA PHE A 37 13.24 -2.61 9.82
C PHE A 37 11.83 -2.77 10.42
N TRP A 38 11.60 -3.83 11.19
CA TRP A 38 10.31 -4.06 11.84
C TRP A 38 10.01 -2.97 12.88
N PHE A 39 11.00 -2.59 13.70
CA PHE A 39 10.87 -1.52 14.69
C PHE A 39 10.62 -0.15 14.04
N GLN A 40 11.32 0.18 12.96
CA GLN A 40 11.06 1.42 12.21
C GLN A 40 9.65 1.44 11.60
N SER A 41 9.13 0.28 11.14
CA SER A 41 7.78 0.23 10.58
C SER A 41 6.70 0.40 11.65
N LEU A 42 6.92 -0.08 12.89
CA LEU A 42 6.02 0.14 14.02
C LEU A 42 5.96 1.62 14.42
N ILE A 43 7.13 2.27 14.54
CA ILE A 43 7.20 3.71 14.88
C ILE A 43 6.58 4.57 13.78
N ALA A 44 6.72 4.18 12.51
CA ALA A 44 6.09 4.88 11.40
C ALA A 44 4.56 4.77 11.45
N GLU A 45 4.02 3.59 11.75
CA GLU A 45 2.58 3.38 11.90
C GLU A 45 1.99 4.23 13.06
N GLU A 46 2.61 4.22 14.24
CA GLU A 46 2.20 5.05 15.38
C GLU A 46 2.21 6.56 15.08
N ARG A 47 3.18 7.03 14.30
CA ARG A 47 3.34 8.46 13.98
C ARG A 47 2.24 9.01 13.07
N TYR A 48 1.57 8.14 12.27
CA TYR A 48 0.50 8.56 11.35
C TYR A 48 -0.89 8.57 12.00
N GLU A 49 -1.13 7.79 13.05
CA GLU A 49 -2.40 7.79 13.76
C GLU A 49 -2.60 9.03 14.65
N GLU A 50 -1.52 9.64 15.13
CA GLU A 50 -1.59 10.82 16.03
C GLU A 50 -2.05 12.11 15.32
N ASP A 51 -1.88 12.20 13.98
CA ASP A 51 -2.18 13.42 13.21
C ASP A 51 -3.62 13.52 12.68
N TYR A 52 -4.42 12.47 12.81
CA TYR A 52 -5.78 12.44 12.28
C TYR A 52 -6.81 12.73 13.35
N GLY A 53 -7.66 13.74 13.12
CA GLY A 53 -8.76 14.09 14.01
C GLY A 53 -9.79 12.96 14.19
N SER A 54 -10.64 13.10 15.21
CA SER A 54 -11.76 12.16 15.44
C SER A 54 -12.82 12.29 14.34
N ILE A 55 -13.28 11.16 13.81
CA ILE A 55 -14.38 11.10 12.86
C ILE A 55 -15.70 11.13 13.62
N SER A 56 -16.53 12.17 13.42
CA SER A 56 -17.79 12.37 14.12
C SER A 56 -18.91 11.43 13.66
N ASP A 57 -18.92 11.07 12.35
CA ASP A 57 -19.83 10.07 11.79
C ASP A 57 -19.01 8.92 11.19
N PRO A 58 -18.97 7.76 11.87
CA PRO A 58 -18.17 6.62 11.41
C PRO A 58 -18.66 6.02 10.08
N LEU A 59 -19.87 6.31 9.65
CA LEU A 59 -20.41 5.84 8.37
C LEU A 59 -20.28 6.88 7.25
N ALA A 60 -19.76 8.06 7.53
CA ALA A 60 -19.55 9.09 6.52
C ALA A 60 -18.56 8.65 5.43
N ARG A 61 -18.78 9.12 4.20
CA ARG A 61 -17.79 9.06 3.12
C ARG A 61 -16.86 10.24 3.25
N ILE A 62 -15.57 9.96 3.35
CA ILE A 62 -14.50 10.94 3.52
C ILE A 62 -13.70 11.02 2.22
N SER A 63 -13.48 12.22 1.70
CA SER A 63 -12.75 12.46 0.44
C SER A 63 -11.62 13.49 0.57
N SER A 64 -11.31 13.97 1.79
CA SER A 64 -10.17 14.84 2.01
C SER A 64 -8.85 14.09 1.82
N LEU A 65 -7.90 14.67 1.09
CA LEU A 65 -6.55 14.13 0.97
C LEU A 65 -5.78 14.16 2.28
N ASP A 66 -6.15 15.06 3.21
CA ASP A 66 -5.55 15.13 4.54
C ASP A 66 -5.77 13.87 5.38
N GLU A 67 -6.77 13.09 5.02
CA GLU A 67 -7.07 11.82 5.66
C GLU A 67 -6.26 10.62 5.11
N LEU A 68 -5.39 10.85 4.14
CA LEU A 68 -4.45 9.84 3.65
C LEU A 68 -3.14 9.90 4.46
N ASN A 69 -2.45 8.77 4.58
CA ASN A 69 -1.08 8.82 5.09
C ASN A 69 -0.19 9.66 4.15
N PRO A 70 0.90 10.25 4.66
CA PRO A 70 1.70 11.21 3.89
C PRO A 70 2.17 10.70 2.53
N LYS A 71 2.59 9.44 2.44
CA LYS A 71 3.06 8.85 1.18
C LYS A 71 1.92 8.70 0.16
N THR A 72 0.74 8.26 0.61
CA THR A 72 -0.43 8.10 -0.26
C THR A 72 -0.99 9.45 -0.65
N ARG A 73 -0.94 10.44 0.25
CA ARG A 73 -1.31 11.83 -0.05
C ARG A 73 -0.41 12.42 -1.13
N GLU A 74 0.91 12.32 -0.97
CA GLU A 74 1.91 12.76 -1.95
C GLU A 74 1.63 12.14 -3.33
N ALA A 75 1.37 10.83 -3.39
CA ALA A 75 1.01 10.15 -4.64
C ALA A 75 -0.32 10.64 -5.21
N ALA A 76 -1.34 10.89 -4.38
CA ALA A 76 -2.63 11.38 -4.82
C ALA A 76 -2.56 12.82 -5.36
N GLU A 77 -1.78 13.69 -4.72
CA GLU A 77 -1.52 15.06 -5.17
C GLU A 77 -0.77 15.07 -6.52
N LEU A 78 0.27 14.25 -6.66
CA LEU A 78 0.98 14.08 -7.92
C LEU A 78 0.07 13.51 -9.02
N PHE A 79 -0.74 12.50 -8.69
CA PHE A 79 -1.74 11.93 -9.59
C PHE A 79 -2.70 12.98 -10.14
N LEU A 80 -3.27 13.82 -9.25
CA LEU A 80 -4.21 14.87 -9.63
C LEU A 80 -3.54 15.91 -10.53
N LYS A 81 -2.30 16.29 -10.22
CA LYS A 81 -1.53 17.24 -11.03
C LYS A 81 -1.30 16.71 -12.45
N ILE A 82 -0.82 15.45 -12.59
CA ILE A 82 -0.61 14.85 -13.90
C ILE A 82 -1.94 14.70 -14.66
N ALA A 83 -3.00 14.26 -13.97
CA ALA A 83 -4.32 14.12 -14.56
C ALA A 83 -4.85 15.45 -15.12
N GLU A 84 -4.66 16.55 -14.39
CA GLU A 84 -5.02 17.89 -14.85
C GLU A 84 -4.22 18.31 -16.08
N ASP A 85 -2.90 18.15 -16.06
CA ASP A 85 -1.99 18.47 -17.16
C ASP A 85 -2.33 17.66 -18.44
N GLU A 86 -2.81 16.41 -18.26
CA GLU A 86 -3.28 15.55 -19.35
C GLU A 86 -4.75 15.79 -19.74
N GLY A 87 -5.44 16.74 -19.11
CA GLY A 87 -6.84 17.09 -19.40
C GLY A 87 -7.86 16.05 -18.90
N LEU A 88 -7.52 15.24 -17.87
CA LEU A 88 -8.47 14.38 -17.18
C LEU A 88 -9.13 15.17 -16.04
N ASN A 89 -10.45 15.35 -16.13
CA ASN A 89 -11.23 16.03 -15.09
C ASN A 89 -11.59 15.00 -13.97
N VAL A 90 -10.71 14.89 -12.98
CA VAL A 90 -10.82 13.92 -11.88
C VAL A 90 -11.40 14.58 -10.63
N LYS A 91 -12.21 13.83 -9.88
CA LYS A 91 -12.52 14.14 -8.47
C LYS A 91 -12.24 12.95 -7.59
N ILE A 92 -11.71 13.20 -6.39
CA ILE A 92 -11.60 12.20 -5.32
C ILE A 92 -12.99 11.96 -4.73
N THR A 93 -13.36 10.69 -4.61
CA THR A 93 -14.68 10.30 -4.07
C THR A 93 -14.60 9.65 -2.70
N GLU A 94 -13.53 8.95 -2.37
CA GLU A 94 -13.30 8.39 -1.04
C GLU A 94 -11.79 8.28 -0.78
N THR A 95 -11.36 8.57 0.45
CA THR A 95 -9.97 8.44 0.92
C THR A 95 -9.94 7.50 2.12
N TYR A 96 -10.01 8.02 3.34
CA TYR A 96 -10.12 7.20 4.53
C TYR A 96 -11.53 6.61 4.67
N ARG A 97 -11.56 5.40 5.18
CA ARG A 97 -12.80 4.67 5.53
C ARG A 97 -12.64 4.09 6.93
N THR A 98 -13.54 4.39 7.83
CA THR A 98 -13.53 3.75 9.15
C THR A 98 -13.77 2.24 9.02
N GLN A 99 -13.37 1.48 10.04
CA GLN A 99 -13.60 0.03 10.05
C GLN A 99 -15.12 -0.27 10.10
N GLU A 100 -15.90 0.52 10.83
CA GLU A 100 -17.35 0.40 10.90
C GLU A 100 -18.02 0.58 9.54
N ARG A 101 -17.57 1.59 8.77
CA ARG A 101 -18.08 1.80 7.42
C ARG A 101 -17.66 0.65 6.49
N GLN A 102 -16.45 0.12 6.60
CA GLN A 102 -16.00 -1.02 5.82
C GLN A 102 -16.86 -2.25 6.10
N GLU A 103 -17.16 -2.53 7.34
CA GLU A 103 -18.01 -3.64 7.74
C GLU A 103 -19.46 -3.43 7.25
N TYR A 104 -19.98 -2.22 7.38
CA TYR A 104 -21.29 -1.84 6.84
C TYR A 104 -21.40 -2.11 5.33
N LEU A 105 -20.38 -1.73 4.56
CA LEU A 105 -20.31 -1.96 3.11
C LEU A 105 -20.13 -3.45 2.77
N TYR A 106 -19.39 -4.19 3.58
CA TYR A 106 -19.20 -5.63 3.40
C TYR A 106 -20.49 -6.42 3.62
N GLU A 107 -21.35 -6.00 4.57
CA GLU A 107 -22.65 -6.60 4.81
C GLU A 107 -23.64 -6.37 3.65
N GLN A 108 -23.44 -5.33 2.84
CA GLN A 108 -24.32 -5.04 1.71
C GLN A 108 -24.25 -6.16 0.65
N GLY A 109 -25.41 -6.63 0.23
CA GLY A 109 -25.54 -7.80 -0.65
C GLY A 109 -25.30 -9.16 0.02
N ARG A 110 -25.12 -9.17 1.37
CA ARG A 110 -24.99 -10.39 2.20
C ARG A 110 -26.05 -10.42 3.29
N THR A 111 -25.86 -9.67 4.35
CA THR A 111 -26.81 -9.55 5.46
C THR A 111 -27.69 -8.29 5.35
N ARG A 112 -27.29 -7.33 4.51
CA ARG A 112 -28.05 -6.12 4.16
C ARG A 112 -28.49 -6.17 2.71
N LEU A 113 -29.60 -5.50 2.41
CA LEU A 113 -30.10 -5.35 1.03
C LEU A 113 -29.14 -4.52 0.18
N GLY A 114 -29.07 -4.84 -1.12
CA GLY A 114 -28.28 -4.11 -2.12
C GLY A 114 -27.29 -5.02 -2.83
N PRO A 115 -26.55 -4.49 -3.82
CA PRO A 115 -25.49 -5.24 -4.48
C PRO A 115 -24.25 -5.37 -3.58
N VAL A 116 -23.44 -6.40 -3.82
CA VAL A 116 -22.11 -6.52 -3.20
C VAL A 116 -21.22 -5.38 -3.72
N VAL A 117 -20.68 -4.56 -2.81
CA VAL A 117 -19.87 -3.37 -3.15
C VAL A 117 -18.42 -3.48 -2.68
N THR A 118 -18.09 -4.49 -1.88
CA THR A 118 -16.71 -4.81 -1.49
C THR A 118 -16.57 -6.29 -1.19
N TRP A 119 -15.37 -6.84 -1.41
CA TRP A 119 -15.04 -8.25 -1.21
C TRP A 119 -14.37 -8.52 0.14
N THR A 120 -13.95 -7.48 0.85
CA THR A 120 -13.11 -7.62 2.03
C THR A 120 -13.57 -6.75 3.18
N THR A 121 -13.28 -7.18 4.40
CA THR A 121 -13.36 -6.36 5.61
C THR A 121 -12.03 -5.68 5.95
N ASN A 122 -10.94 -6.01 5.23
CA ASN A 122 -9.58 -5.49 5.43
C ASN A 122 -9.17 -4.66 4.20
N SER A 123 -9.66 -3.44 4.11
CA SER A 123 -9.42 -2.53 2.99
C SER A 123 -8.17 -1.66 3.22
N GLN A 124 -7.52 -1.22 2.13
CA GLN A 124 -6.46 -0.21 2.20
C GLN A 124 -7.00 1.18 2.55
N HIS A 125 -8.29 1.46 2.32
CA HIS A 125 -8.94 2.67 2.80
C HIS A 125 -8.93 2.77 4.32
N THR A 126 -9.13 1.64 5.04
CA THR A 126 -9.09 1.65 6.52
C THR A 126 -7.69 1.89 7.08
N LYS A 127 -6.67 1.78 6.22
CA LYS A 127 -5.26 2.03 6.55
C LYS A 127 -4.75 3.37 6.01
N ARG A 128 -5.64 4.19 5.46
CA ARG A 128 -5.29 5.49 4.83
C ARG A 128 -4.32 5.35 3.64
N ASN A 129 -4.27 4.17 3.02
CA ASN A 129 -3.36 3.81 1.92
C ASN A 129 -4.03 3.78 0.55
N ALA A 130 -5.30 4.20 0.45
CA ALA A 130 -6.07 4.13 -0.79
C ALA A 130 -6.97 5.35 -0.96
N PHE A 131 -7.27 5.65 -2.22
CA PHE A 131 -8.29 6.61 -2.61
C PHE A 131 -9.06 6.12 -3.84
N ASP A 132 -10.32 6.54 -3.93
CA ASP A 132 -11.17 6.30 -5.08
C ASP A 132 -11.41 7.59 -5.86
N ILE A 133 -11.56 7.47 -7.17
CA ILE A 133 -11.82 8.58 -8.07
C ILE A 133 -13.14 8.42 -8.83
N ALA A 134 -13.61 9.53 -9.41
CA ALA A 134 -14.61 9.54 -10.45
C ALA A 134 -14.27 10.60 -11.50
N LYS A 135 -14.84 10.47 -12.70
CA LYS A 135 -14.87 11.56 -13.67
C LYS A 135 -15.72 12.69 -13.10
N ASN A 136 -15.17 13.90 -13.07
CA ASN A 136 -15.88 15.07 -12.52
C ASN A 136 -16.83 15.68 -13.54
N VAL A 137 -17.72 14.85 -14.08
CA VAL A 137 -18.79 15.25 -15.03
C VAL A 137 -20.08 14.59 -14.56
N ARG A 138 -21.10 15.43 -14.29
CA ARG A 138 -22.37 14.95 -13.77
C ARG A 138 -23.05 13.98 -14.73
N GLY A 139 -23.38 12.79 -14.25
CA GLY A 139 -24.02 11.71 -15.01
C GLY A 139 -23.04 10.81 -15.77
N GLU A 140 -21.76 11.13 -15.77
CA GLU A 140 -20.70 10.35 -16.42
C GLU A 140 -19.65 9.83 -15.42
N GLU A 141 -19.92 9.94 -14.12
CA GLU A 141 -18.96 9.71 -13.06
C GLU A 141 -18.23 8.36 -13.17
N TYR A 142 -18.93 7.31 -13.66
CA TYR A 142 -18.40 5.94 -13.71
C TYR A 142 -18.60 5.22 -15.06
N SER A 143 -19.12 5.92 -16.09
CA SER A 143 -19.46 5.31 -17.37
C SER A 143 -18.35 5.38 -18.43
N ASP A 144 -17.32 6.20 -18.22
CA ASP A 144 -16.24 6.44 -19.18
C ASP A 144 -15.05 5.51 -18.93
N LEU A 145 -15.02 4.37 -19.63
CA LEU A 145 -13.95 3.38 -19.48
C LEU A 145 -12.58 3.91 -19.93
N GLU A 146 -12.54 4.80 -20.91
CA GLU A 146 -11.29 5.39 -21.39
C GLU A 146 -10.69 6.36 -20.36
N PHE A 147 -11.54 7.12 -19.66
CA PHE A 147 -11.12 7.92 -18.51
C PHE A 147 -10.41 7.06 -17.45
N PHE A 148 -11.03 5.94 -17.05
CA PHE A 148 -10.43 5.05 -16.04
C PHE A 148 -9.16 4.35 -16.54
N ARG A 149 -9.09 3.99 -17.81
CA ARG A 149 -7.88 3.43 -18.41
C ARG A 149 -6.70 4.41 -18.32
N ARG A 150 -6.90 5.65 -18.74
CA ARG A 150 -5.88 6.70 -18.67
C ARG A 150 -5.49 7.03 -17.23
N ALA A 151 -6.47 7.16 -16.34
CA ALA A 151 -6.22 7.35 -14.91
C ALA A 151 -5.36 6.22 -14.32
N ALA A 152 -5.66 4.95 -14.68
CA ALA A 152 -4.89 3.80 -14.22
C ALA A 152 -3.43 3.81 -14.74
N GLU A 153 -3.20 4.28 -15.97
CA GLU A 153 -1.84 4.45 -16.53
C GLU A 153 -1.04 5.50 -15.75
N ILE A 154 -1.66 6.66 -15.47
CA ILE A 154 -1.06 7.70 -14.62
C ILE A 154 -0.71 7.12 -13.24
N GLY A 155 -1.67 6.48 -12.57
CA GLY A 155 -1.44 5.90 -11.24
C GLY A 155 -0.27 4.92 -11.20
N ARG A 156 -0.18 4.03 -12.19
CA ARG A 156 0.93 3.08 -12.29
C ARG A 156 2.28 3.74 -12.56
N SER A 157 2.33 4.78 -13.37
CA SER A 157 3.57 5.50 -13.69
C SER A 157 4.20 6.14 -12.47
N ILE A 158 3.40 6.52 -11.48
CA ILE A 158 3.85 7.15 -10.22
C ILE A 158 3.96 6.18 -9.03
N GLY A 159 3.80 4.86 -9.27
CA GLY A 159 4.02 3.81 -8.27
C GLY A 159 2.78 3.38 -7.49
N LEU A 160 1.57 3.82 -7.88
CA LEU A 160 0.32 3.32 -7.34
C LEU A 160 -0.08 1.98 -7.98
N GLU A 161 -0.75 1.15 -7.21
CA GLU A 161 -1.52 0.03 -7.71
C GLU A 161 -2.92 0.54 -8.08
N ALA A 162 -3.36 0.26 -9.32
CA ALA A 162 -4.69 0.63 -9.81
C ALA A 162 -5.59 -0.59 -9.91
N GLY A 163 -6.75 -0.55 -9.28
CA GLY A 163 -7.75 -1.62 -9.29
C GLY A 163 -8.35 -1.87 -10.67
N TYR A 164 -8.16 -0.95 -11.61
CA TYR A 164 -8.46 -1.15 -13.03
C TYR A 164 -7.82 -2.42 -13.60
N TYR A 165 -6.62 -2.80 -13.13
CA TYR A 165 -5.87 -3.96 -13.63
C TYR A 165 -6.10 -5.23 -12.83
N TRP A 166 -6.93 -5.19 -11.79
CA TRP A 166 -7.28 -6.40 -11.03
C TRP A 166 -8.09 -7.36 -11.89
N ARG A 167 -7.93 -8.63 -11.63
CA ARG A 167 -8.52 -9.74 -12.41
C ARG A 167 -9.51 -10.52 -11.56
N ASP A 168 -10.06 -11.58 -12.15
CA ASP A 168 -10.88 -12.57 -11.46
C ASP A 168 -12.18 -12.02 -10.85
N GLY A 169 -12.79 -11.04 -11.54
CA GLY A 169 -14.05 -10.42 -11.10
C GLY A 169 -13.89 -9.42 -9.95
N GLN A 170 -12.66 -9.05 -9.62
CA GLN A 170 -12.34 -8.08 -8.57
C GLN A 170 -11.93 -6.70 -9.13
N GLN A 171 -12.08 -6.49 -10.44
CA GLN A 171 -11.75 -5.19 -11.05
C GLN A 171 -12.51 -4.07 -10.35
N ASP A 172 -11.77 -3.04 -9.90
CA ASP A 172 -12.27 -1.85 -9.25
C ASP A 172 -11.63 -0.62 -9.90
N MET A 173 -12.25 -0.13 -10.98
CA MET A 173 -11.67 0.92 -11.82
C MET A 173 -11.41 2.24 -11.10
N PRO A 174 -12.26 2.69 -10.16
CA PRO A 174 -12.02 3.89 -9.35
C PRO A 174 -10.84 3.80 -8.39
N HIS A 175 -10.44 2.60 -7.98
CA HIS A 175 -9.56 2.36 -6.83
C HIS A 175 -8.08 2.51 -7.15
N PHE A 176 -7.38 3.26 -6.30
CA PHE A 176 -5.92 3.40 -6.28
C PHE A 176 -5.38 3.20 -4.88
N GLN A 177 -4.28 2.48 -4.75
CA GLN A 177 -3.64 2.26 -3.46
C GLN A 177 -2.11 2.33 -3.53
N MET A 178 -1.50 2.75 -2.42
CA MET A 178 -0.06 2.67 -2.21
C MET A 178 0.26 1.39 -1.42
N ASN A 179 1.12 0.55 -1.96
CA ASN A 179 1.59 -0.63 -1.23
C ASN A 179 2.53 -0.23 -0.09
N ARG A 180 2.56 -1.03 0.99
CA ARG A 180 3.38 -0.77 2.19
C ARG A 180 4.84 -0.42 1.86
N PHE A 181 5.46 -1.12 0.91
CA PHE A 181 6.84 -0.90 0.48
C PHE A 181 6.94 -0.10 -0.82
N GLY A 182 5.80 0.39 -1.34
CA GLY A 182 5.73 1.26 -2.50
C GLY A 182 6.43 2.59 -2.24
N ARG A 183 6.80 3.26 -3.30
CA ARG A 183 7.35 4.63 -3.29
C ARG A 183 6.67 5.45 -4.36
N VAL A 184 6.59 6.74 -4.13
CA VAL A 184 6.19 7.68 -5.18
C VAL A 184 7.31 7.75 -6.21
N ILE A 185 6.94 7.67 -7.48
CA ILE A 185 7.83 7.80 -8.63
C ILE A 185 7.43 9.09 -9.34
N TYR A 186 8.38 10.00 -9.49
CA TYR A 186 8.16 11.24 -10.20
C TYR A 186 8.55 11.07 -11.66
N PRO A 187 7.61 11.18 -12.62
CA PRO A 187 7.95 11.24 -14.03
C PRO A 187 8.74 12.53 -14.36
N ASP A 188 9.47 12.52 -15.46
CA ASP A 188 10.22 13.70 -15.94
C ASP A 188 9.31 14.94 -15.99
N GLY A 189 9.76 16.04 -15.38
CA GLY A 189 9.03 17.30 -15.33
C GLY A 189 8.10 17.48 -14.13
N TYR A 190 8.03 16.49 -13.21
CA TYR A 190 7.20 16.56 -11.99
C TYR A 190 8.03 16.48 -10.69
N GLU A 191 9.36 16.56 -10.77
CA GLU A 191 10.29 16.52 -9.62
C GLU A 191 10.16 17.72 -8.68
#